data_9a01d4b04f821a72ef46f68662b55724
#
_entry.id   9a01d4b04f821a72ef46f68662b55724
#
_cell.length_a   1.000
_cell.length_b   1.000
_cell.length_c   1.000
_cell.angle_alpha   90.00
_cell.angle_beta   90.00
_cell.angle_gamma   90.00
#
_symmetry.space_group_name_H-M   'P 1'
#
loop_
_entity.id
_entity.type
_entity.pdbx_description
1 polymer ?
#
loop_
_entity_poly.entity_id
_entity_poly.type
_entity_poly.pdbx_seq_one_letter_code
_entity_poly.pdbx_strand_id
1 'polypeptide(L)'
;TAFMITSVFSLGCSYFETYQMQQIRAMGTTADVAITSLSEEQYEELSRSSLVSVVGVSQRLGSIDTSGMDDALLSITWIDETEWQEHRVPTISDIHGDYPQAKNEIMLPTWALRAMGIDDPQIGMNISLSYQLGTDYQYISDEFVLSGYYTDYSASRAGNRGAAYVSELFATQTGLPFDSVSTAMI
;
A
#
# COMPACT_ATOMS: atom_id res chain seq x y z
N THR A 1 27.97 30.78 23.48
CA THR A 1 27.48 31.18 22.11
C THR A 1 27.48 29.98 21.17
N ALA A 2 28.57 29.21 21.02
CA ALA A 2 28.64 28.04 20.15
C ALA A 2 27.58 26.97 20.48
N PHE A 3 27.40 26.64 21.75
CA PHE A 3 26.41 25.67 22.23
C PHE A 3 24.99 26.06 21.81
N MET A 4 24.60 27.32 21.97
CA MET A 4 23.27 27.79 21.57
C MET A 4 23.03 27.65 20.06
N ILE A 5 24.03 28.01 19.24
CA ILE A 5 23.93 27.90 17.77
C ILE A 5 23.77 26.44 17.36
N THR A 6 24.59 25.53 17.93
CA THR A 6 24.51 24.10 17.65
C THR A 6 23.15 23.52 18.08
N SER A 7 22.63 23.90 19.26
CA SER A 7 21.33 23.43 19.73
C SER A 7 20.19 23.90 18.83
N VAL A 8 20.18 25.16 18.43
CA VAL A 8 19.14 25.69 17.53
C VAL A 8 19.21 25.04 16.16
N PHE A 9 20.42 24.83 15.61
CA PHE A 9 20.58 24.14 14.34
C PHE A 9 20.14 22.68 14.42
N SER A 10 20.54 21.96 15.46
CA SER A 10 20.13 20.55 15.69
C SER A 10 18.61 20.42 15.81
N LEU A 11 17.96 21.30 16.57
CA LEU A 11 16.49 21.33 16.69
C LEU A 11 15.83 21.64 15.36
N GLY A 12 16.38 22.58 14.59
CA GLY A 12 15.87 22.90 13.25
C GLY A 12 15.94 21.73 12.28
N CYS A 13 17.07 21.01 12.25
CA CYS A 13 17.23 19.81 11.43
C CYS A 13 16.25 18.70 11.85
N SER A 14 16.16 18.41 13.15
CA SER A 14 15.24 17.39 13.68
C SER A 14 13.79 17.74 13.38
N TYR A 15 13.40 19.02 13.49
CA TYR A 15 12.05 19.46 13.15
C TYR A 15 11.76 19.24 11.66
N PHE A 16 12.70 19.60 10.78
CA PHE A 16 12.54 19.44 9.35
C PHE A 16 12.44 17.98 8.93
N GLU A 17 13.29 17.11 9.44
CA GLU A 17 13.22 15.65 9.22
C GLU A 17 11.90 15.05 9.68
N THR A 18 11.45 15.46 10.87
CA THR A 18 10.16 15.00 11.42
C THR A 18 9.00 15.46 10.53
N TYR A 19 9.04 16.72 10.07
CA TYR A 19 8.01 17.26 9.19
C TYR A 19 7.97 16.53 7.84
N GLN A 20 9.12 16.28 7.21
CA GLN A 20 9.19 15.50 5.96
C GLN A 20 8.63 14.10 6.15
N MET A 21 9.04 13.40 7.22
CA MET A 21 8.52 12.06 7.52
C MET A 21 6.99 12.07 7.71
N GLN A 22 6.44 13.07 8.39
CA GLN A 22 4.99 13.21 8.56
C GLN A 22 4.28 13.43 7.22
N GLN A 23 4.87 14.20 6.29
CA GLN A 23 4.31 14.40 4.96
C GLN A 23 4.29 13.10 4.15
N ILE A 24 5.41 12.40 4.07
CA ILE A 24 5.52 11.11 3.36
C ILE A 24 4.51 10.10 3.92
N ARG A 25 4.43 9.95 5.23
CA ARG A 25 3.47 9.07 5.89
C ARG A 25 2.01 9.46 5.63
N ALA A 26 1.72 10.76 5.62
CA ALA A 26 0.38 11.24 5.32
C ALA A 26 -0.02 11.07 3.85
N MET A 27 0.94 11.08 2.93
CA MET A 27 0.73 10.81 1.51
C MET A 27 0.62 9.30 1.23
N GLY A 28 1.29 8.47 2.04
CA GLY A 28 1.33 7.01 1.89
C GLY A 28 2.23 6.53 0.75
N THR A 29 3.07 7.40 0.20
CA THR A 29 4.06 7.08 -0.83
C THR A 29 5.19 8.09 -0.80
N THR A 30 6.38 7.68 -1.22
CA THR A 30 7.51 8.57 -1.50
C THR A 30 7.61 8.97 -2.97
N ALA A 31 6.78 8.39 -3.83
CA ALA A 31 6.77 8.71 -5.25
C ALA A 31 6.31 10.15 -5.49
N ASP A 32 7.03 10.85 -6.36
CA ASP A 32 6.73 12.23 -6.77
C ASP A 32 5.65 12.30 -7.84
N VAL A 33 5.55 11.26 -8.68
CA VAL A 33 4.64 11.20 -9.84
C VAL A 33 3.96 9.83 -9.91
N ALA A 34 2.65 9.85 -10.19
CA ALA A 34 1.86 8.66 -10.49
C ALA A 34 1.30 8.76 -11.91
N ILE A 35 1.61 7.78 -12.77
CA ILE A 35 1.11 7.68 -14.14
C ILE A 35 0.13 6.52 -14.20
N THR A 36 -1.15 6.83 -14.36
CA THR A 36 -2.24 5.85 -14.40
C THR A 36 -2.49 5.34 -15.82
N SER A 37 -3.09 4.15 -15.94
CA SER A 37 -3.46 3.52 -17.23
C SER A 37 -2.24 3.31 -18.12
N LEU A 38 -1.15 2.84 -17.55
CA LEU A 38 0.11 2.61 -18.21
C LEU A 38 0.09 1.27 -18.93
N SER A 39 0.51 1.23 -20.22
CA SER A 39 0.73 -0.04 -20.90
C SER A 39 2.06 -0.70 -20.48
N GLU A 40 2.18 -2.01 -20.70
CA GLU A 40 3.43 -2.73 -20.44
C GLU A 40 4.62 -2.12 -21.22
N GLU A 41 4.41 -1.75 -22.48
CA GLU A 41 5.45 -1.11 -23.30
C GLU A 41 5.92 0.22 -22.71
N GLN A 42 4.97 1.04 -22.26
CA GLN A 42 5.28 2.33 -21.63
C GLN A 42 6.02 2.15 -20.30
N TYR A 43 5.64 1.14 -19.51
CA TYR A 43 6.34 0.80 -18.28
C TYR A 43 7.79 0.36 -18.55
N GLU A 44 8.01 -0.50 -19.56
CA GLU A 44 9.35 -0.90 -19.96
C GLU A 44 10.20 0.29 -20.46
N GLU A 45 9.61 1.22 -21.20
CA GLU A 45 10.29 2.43 -21.66
C GLU A 45 10.68 3.33 -20.50
N LEU A 46 9.78 3.56 -19.54
CA LEU A 46 10.07 4.33 -18.32
C LEU A 46 11.18 3.68 -17.49
N SER A 47 11.12 2.37 -17.29
CA SER A 47 12.11 1.61 -16.50
C SER A 47 13.52 1.62 -17.12
N ARG A 48 13.62 1.82 -18.44
CA ARG A 48 14.89 1.98 -19.15
C ARG A 48 15.37 3.42 -19.25
N SER A 49 14.54 4.38 -18.86
CA SER A 49 14.86 5.81 -18.97
C SER A 49 15.88 6.23 -17.93
N SER A 50 16.95 6.88 -18.38
CA SER A 50 17.95 7.48 -17.48
C SER A 50 17.45 8.75 -16.75
N LEU A 51 16.27 9.22 -17.07
CA LEU A 51 15.65 10.40 -16.45
C LEU A 51 14.89 10.04 -15.17
N VAL A 52 14.60 8.77 -14.98
CA VAL A 52 13.87 8.26 -13.82
C VAL A 52 14.80 7.37 -13.00
N SER A 53 14.88 7.62 -11.71
CA SER A 53 15.77 6.88 -10.81
C SER A 53 15.17 5.56 -10.34
N VAL A 54 13.86 5.57 -10.06
CA VAL A 54 13.11 4.43 -9.53
C VAL A 54 11.73 4.43 -10.16
N VAL A 55 11.27 3.28 -10.62
CA VAL A 55 9.91 3.08 -11.15
C VAL A 55 9.30 1.85 -10.50
N GLY A 56 8.28 2.03 -9.70
CA GLY A 56 7.47 0.96 -9.14
C GLY A 56 6.14 0.82 -9.86
N VAL A 57 5.50 -0.33 -9.74
CA VAL A 57 4.15 -0.59 -10.28
C VAL A 57 3.18 -0.93 -9.18
N SER A 58 2.03 -0.28 -9.23
CA SER A 58 0.86 -0.58 -8.40
C SER A 58 -0.32 -0.96 -9.30
N GLN A 59 -1.00 -2.07 -8.98
CA GLN A 59 -2.23 -2.51 -9.65
C GLN A 59 -3.37 -2.53 -8.65
N ARG A 60 -4.36 -1.66 -8.86
CA ARG A 60 -5.59 -1.67 -8.09
C ARG A 60 -6.58 -2.65 -8.71
N LEU A 61 -6.70 -3.83 -8.13
CA LEU A 61 -7.49 -4.94 -8.66
C LEU A 61 -8.97 -4.86 -8.31
N GLY A 62 -9.30 -4.21 -7.19
CA GLY A 62 -10.67 -4.15 -6.73
C GLY A 62 -10.82 -3.51 -5.36
N SER A 63 -11.89 -3.83 -4.66
CA SER A 63 -12.17 -3.34 -3.31
C SER A 63 -12.82 -4.40 -2.43
N ILE A 64 -12.48 -4.39 -1.15
CA ILE A 64 -13.11 -5.23 -0.13
C ILE A 64 -14.43 -4.58 0.30
N ASP A 65 -15.42 -5.41 0.59
CA ASP A 65 -16.67 -4.97 1.21
C ASP A 65 -16.40 -4.47 2.63
N THR A 66 -16.61 -3.19 2.81
CA THR A 66 -16.45 -2.50 4.08
C THR A 66 -17.77 -2.06 4.68
N SER A 67 -18.90 -2.70 4.29
CA SER A 67 -20.28 -2.41 4.76
C SER A 67 -20.46 -2.70 6.25
N GLY A 68 -19.66 -2.55 7.10
CA GLY A 68 -19.67 -2.69 8.56
C GLY A 68 -18.54 -1.93 9.22
N MET A 69 -17.76 -1.22 8.40
CA MET A 69 -16.59 -0.46 8.84
C MET A 69 -16.84 1.02 8.54
N ASP A 70 -16.98 1.84 9.56
CA ASP A 70 -17.29 3.27 9.47
C ASP A 70 -16.56 4.00 8.32
N ASP A 71 -17.26 4.23 7.19
CA ASP A 71 -16.79 4.91 5.98
C ASP A 71 -15.41 4.44 5.46
N ALA A 72 -14.99 3.22 5.78
CA ALA A 72 -13.72 2.66 5.35
C ALA A 72 -13.73 2.31 3.86
N LEU A 73 -12.59 2.53 3.20
CA LEU A 73 -12.34 2.06 1.84
C LEU A 73 -11.04 1.25 1.84
N LEU A 74 -11.15 -0.03 1.53
CA LEU A 74 -10.02 -0.94 1.48
C LEU A 74 -9.88 -1.50 0.06
N SER A 75 -8.87 -1.05 -0.66
CA SER A 75 -8.59 -1.55 -2.02
C SER A 75 -7.82 -2.85 -1.99
N ILE A 76 -8.10 -3.77 -2.91
CA ILE A 76 -7.24 -4.91 -3.19
C ILE A 76 -6.18 -4.43 -4.17
N THR A 77 -4.92 -4.53 -3.78
CA THR A 77 -3.81 -3.94 -4.54
C THR A 77 -2.63 -4.92 -4.57
N TRP A 78 -2.08 -5.14 -5.74
CA TRP A 78 -0.76 -5.73 -5.90
C TRP A 78 0.24 -4.63 -6.23
N ILE A 79 1.44 -4.74 -5.70
CA ILE A 79 2.56 -3.86 -6.04
C ILE A 79 3.82 -4.70 -6.25
N ASP A 80 4.69 -4.22 -7.12
CA ASP A 80 5.98 -4.88 -7.36
C ASP A 80 6.97 -4.63 -6.21
N GLU A 81 8.08 -5.35 -6.23
CA GLU A 81 9.13 -5.24 -5.21
C GLU A 81 9.68 -3.80 -5.09
N THR A 82 9.82 -3.10 -6.20
CA THR A 82 10.32 -1.72 -6.24
C THR A 82 9.35 -0.77 -5.55
N GLU A 83 8.06 -0.82 -5.90
CA GLU A 83 7.03 -0.01 -5.23
C GLU A 83 6.97 -0.33 -3.74
N TRP A 84 7.06 -1.60 -3.36
CA TRP A 84 7.03 -2.01 -1.97
C TRP A 84 8.20 -1.42 -1.18
N GLN A 85 9.44 -1.66 -1.62
CA GLN A 85 10.64 -1.29 -0.87
C GLN A 85 10.92 0.21 -0.89
N GLU A 86 10.79 0.84 -2.05
CA GLU A 86 11.23 2.23 -2.23
C GLU A 86 10.12 3.24 -1.90
N HIS A 87 8.85 2.91 -2.18
CA HIS A 87 7.77 3.87 -2.04
C HIS A 87 6.80 3.58 -0.89
N ARG A 88 6.61 2.32 -0.47
CA ARG A 88 5.66 1.96 0.58
C ARG A 88 6.29 1.74 1.94
N VAL A 89 7.30 0.92 2.06
CA VAL A 89 7.97 0.64 3.34
C VAL A 89 8.38 1.91 4.09
N PRO A 90 8.91 2.97 3.47
CA PRO A 90 9.25 4.21 4.18
C PRO A 90 8.04 4.94 4.79
N THR A 91 6.83 4.69 4.32
CA THR A 91 5.61 5.40 4.73
C THR A 91 4.81 4.71 5.84
N ILE A 92 5.10 3.45 6.10
CA ILE A 92 4.40 2.59 7.08
C ILE A 92 5.32 2.24 8.24
N SER A 93 4.79 1.61 9.28
CA SER A 93 5.59 1.06 10.37
C SER A 93 4.95 -0.22 10.93
N ASP A 94 5.62 -0.79 11.95
CA ASP A 94 5.13 -1.96 12.67
C ASP A 94 4.71 -3.08 11.69
N ILE A 95 5.59 -3.35 10.73
CA ILE A 95 5.38 -4.42 9.75
C ILE A 95 5.64 -5.75 10.46
N HIS A 96 4.64 -6.61 10.46
CA HIS A 96 4.70 -7.96 11.00
C HIS A 96 4.38 -8.96 9.89
N GLY A 97 5.16 -10.05 9.82
CA GLY A 97 5.05 -11.03 8.72
C GLY A 97 5.69 -10.54 7.43
N ASP A 98 5.30 -11.15 6.32
CA ASP A 98 5.90 -10.96 5.01
C ASP A 98 4.88 -10.48 3.98
N TYR A 99 5.36 -9.84 2.91
CA TYR A 99 4.55 -9.49 1.75
C TYR A 99 3.97 -10.78 1.11
N PRO A 100 2.68 -10.79 0.69
CA PRO A 100 2.01 -11.97 0.16
C PRO A 100 2.74 -12.60 -1.03
N GLN A 101 2.97 -13.91 -0.97
CA GLN A 101 3.60 -14.68 -2.04
C GLN A 101 2.63 -15.73 -2.62
N ALA A 102 1.87 -16.41 -1.75
CA ALA A 102 0.89 -17.38 -2.21
C ALA A 102 -0.41 -16.70 -2.67
N LYS A 103 -1.13 -17.36 -3.56
CA LYS A 103 -2.37 -16.86 -4.15
C LYS A 103 -3.43 -16.41 -3.14
N ASN A 104 -3.55 -17.14 -2.05
CA ASN A 104 -4.55 -16.88 -1.01
C ASN A 104 -3.98 -16.11 0.18
N GLU A 105 -2.80 -15.54 0.06
CA GLU A 105 -2.22 -14.69 1.09
C GLU A 105 -2.65 -13.23 0.93
N ILE A 106 -2.80 -12.56 2.07
CA ILE A 106 -3.17 -11.15 2.13
C ILE A 106 -2.42 -10.46 3.26
N MET A 107 -2.03 -9.21 3.02
CA MET A 107 -1.46 -8.33 4.04
C MET A 107 -2.38 -7.13 4.26
N LEU A 108 -2.74 -6.85 5.50
CA LEU A 108 -3.76 -5.88 5.86
C LEU A 108 -3.23 -4.78 6.79
N PRO A 109 -3.74 -3.55 6.68
CA PRO A 109 -3.43 -2.53 7.67
C PRO A 109 -4.12 -2.85 9.02
N THR A 110 -3.44 -2.57 10.10
CA THR A 110 -3.90 -2.87 11.49
C THR A 110 -5.27 -2.28 11.79
N TRP A 111 -5.59 -1.09 11.25
CA TRP A 111 -6.90 -0.48 11.45
C TRP A 111 -8.04 -1.30 10.81
N ALA A 112 -7.78 -1.94 9.64
CA ALA A 112 -8.79 -2.78 8.98
C ALA A 112 -9.04 -4.06 9.78
N LEU A 113 -7.99 -4.70 10.30
CA LEU A 113 -8.12 -5.86 11.18
C LEU A 113 -8.96 -5.55 12.42
N ARG A 114 -8.73 -4.41 13.07
CA ARG A 114 -9.55 -3.95 14.21
C ARG A 114 -11.00 -3.68 13.81
N ALA A 115 -11.23 -3.07 12.65
CA ALA A 115 -12.59 -2.84 12.13
C ALA A 115 -13.32 -4.15 11.84
N MET A 116 -12.60 -5.24 11.51
CA MET A 116 -13.13 -6.61 11.39
C MET A 116 -13.30 -7.33 12.73
N GLY A 117 -12.95 -6.69 13.85
CA GLY A 117 -13.01 -7.29 15.20
C GLY A 117 -11.81 -8.17 15.53
N ILE A 118 -10.71 -8.05 14.80
CA ILE A 118 -9.46 -8.80 15.02
C ILE A 118 -8.48 -7.89 15.76
N ASP A 119 -8.50 -7.94 17.10
CA ASP A 119 -7.65 -7.09 17.95
C ASP A 119 -6.24 -7.67 18.17
N ASP A 120 -6.09 -8.99 18.05
CA ASP A 120 -4.81 -9.70 18.21
C ASP A 120 -4.53 -10.56 16.96
N PRO A 121 -4.07 -9.96 15.85
CA PRO A 121 -3.83 -10.67 14.62
C PRO A 121 -2.64 -11.64 14.73
N GLN A 122 -2.83 -12.85 14.22
CA GLN A 122 -1.79 -13.88 14.15
C GLN A 122 -1.46 -14.18 12.70
N ILE A 123 -0.17 -14.16 12.35
CA ILE A 123 0.29 -14.59 11.02
C ILE A 123 -0.13 -16.04 10.78
N GLY A 124 -0.67 -16.31 9.60
CA GLY A 124 -1.20 -17.62 9.22
C GLY A 124 -2.66 -17.87 9.59
N MET A 125 -3.34 -16.91 10.26
CA MET A 125 -4.78 -17.05 10.52
C MET A 125 -5.60 -16.88 9.23
N ASN A 126 -6.73 -17.56 9.16
CA ASN A 126 -7.68 -17.42 8.06
C ASN A 126 -8.60 -16.22 8.29
N ILE A 127 -8.83 -15.45 7.22
CA ILE A 127 -9.73 -14.30 7.19
C ILE A 127 -10.67 -14.45 6.00
N SER A 128 -11.96 -14.52 6.28
CA SER A 128 -12.99 -14.53 5.22
C SER A 128 -13.26 -13.09 4.77
N LEU A 129 -13.11 -12.83 3.49
CA LEU A 129 -13.32 -11.50 2.90
C LEU A 129 -14.33 -11.58 1.77
N SER A 130 -15.20 -10.59 1.71
CA SER A 130 -16.08 -10.33 0.57
C SER A 130 -15.51 -9.15 -0.21
N TYR A 131 -15.37 -9.29 -1.51
CA TYR A 131 -14.72 -8.29 -2.35
C TYR A 131 -15.25 -8.30 -3.78
N GLN A 132 -14.97 -7.24 -4.52
CA GLN A 132 -15.27 -7.11 -5.95
C GLN A 132 -13.98 -6.79 -6.73
N LEU A 133 -13.89 -7.26 -7.99
CA LEU A 133 -12.74 -7.06 -8.87
C LEU A 133 -13.11 -6.20 -10.08
N GLY A 134 -12.18 -5.36 -10.49
CA GLY A 134 -12.34 -4.49 -11.64
C GLY A 134 -13.56 -3.57 -11.53
N THR A 135 -14.36 -3.57 -12.57
CA THR A 135 -15.65 -2.85 -12.66
C THR A 135 -16.87 -3.76 -12.45
N ASP A 136 -16.64 -5.03 -12.09
CA ASP A 136 -17.73 -5.94 -11.76
C ASP A 136 -18.26 -5.61 -10.37
N TYR A 137 -19.57 -5.38 -10.30
CA TYR A 137 -20.25 -5.05 -9.04
C TYR A 137 -20.69 -6.29 -8.25
N GLN A 138 -20.26 -7.48 -8.67
CA GLN A 138 -20.57 -8.71 -7.94
C GLN A 138 -19.53 -8.97 -6.86
N TYR A 139 -20.03 -9.20 -5.64
CA TYR A 139 -19.17 -9.61 -4.54
C TYR A 139 -18.84 -11.11 -4.63
N ILE A 140 -17.56 -11.41 -4.45
CA ILE A 140 -16.99 -12.74 -4.32
C ILE A 140 -16.55 -12.89 -2.87
N SER A 141 -16.74 -14.06 -2.28
CA SER A 141 -16.28 -14.33 -0.92
C SER A 141 -15.28 -15.48 -0.94
N ASP A 142 -14.07 -15.19 -0.44
CA ASP A 142 -13.00 -16.16 -0.33
C ASP A 142 -12.34 -16.12 1.05
N GLU A 143 -11.58 -17.17 1.36
CA GLU A 143 -10.79 -17.29 2.57
C GLU A 143 -9.33 -17.02 2.26
N PHE A 144 -8.77 -16.00 2.92
CA PHE A 144 -7.37 -15.60 2.80
C PHE A 144 -6.60 -15.98 4.06
N VAL A 145 -5.29 -16.20 3.89
CA VAL A 145 -4.34 -16.39 4.98
C VAL A 145 -3.63 -15.07 5.23
N LEU A 146 -3.65 -14.58 6.46
CA LEU A 146 -2.94 -13.37 6.84
C LEU A 146 -1.42 -13.61 6.78
N SER A 147 -0.74 -13.11 5.75
CA SER A 147 0.72 -13.19 5.60
C SER A 147 1.45 -12.10 6.37
N GLY A 148 0.79 -10.96 6.56
CA GLY A 148 1.35 -9.83 7.27
C GLY A 148 0.32 -8.75 7.61
N TYR A 149 0.75 -7.83 8.48
CA TYR A 149 -0.02 -6.62 8.78
C TYR A 149 0.92 -5.46 9.11
N TYR A 150 0.42 -4.23 8.99
CA TYR A 150 1.22 -3.02 9.10
C TYR A 150 0.41 -1.84 9.64
N THR A 151 1.10 -0.83 10.17
CA THR A 151 0.49 0.44 10.56
C THR A 151 0.56 1.44 9.39
N ASP A 152 -0.61 1.87 8.92
CA ASP A 152 -0.78 2.85 7.85
C ASP A 152 -1.18 4.21 8.45
N TYR A 153 -0.36 5.23 8.21
CA TYR A 153 -0.59 6.59 8.70
C TYR A 153 -1.43 7.45 7.75
N SER A 154 -1.52 7.06 6.48
CA SER A 154 -2.35 7.77 5.49
C SER A 154 -3.85 7.64 5.81
N ALA A 155 -4.24 6.52 6.41
CA ALA A 155 -5.60 6.24 6.82
C ALA A 155 -6.21 7.32 7.74
N SER A 156 -5.41 7.83 8.68
CA SER A 156 -5.88 8.85 9.64
C SER A 156 -6.24 10.19 8.99
N ARG A 157 -5.63 10.49 7.83
CA ARG A 157 -5.89 11.74 7.08
C ARG A 157 -6.99 11.60 6.05
N ALA A 158 -7.14 10.41 5.47
CA ALA A 158 -8.05 10.13 4.37
C ALA A 158 -9.38 9.48 4.78
N GLY A 159 -9.63 9.28 6.09
CA GLY A 159 -10.84 8.62 6.60
C GLY A 159 -10.81 7.11 6.35
N ASN A 160 -9.98 6.37 7.07
CA ASN A 160 -9.90 4.89 7.01
C ASN A 160 -9.79 4.33 5.57
N ARG A 161 -8.93 4.91 4.76
CA ARG A 161 -8.60 4.42 3.42
C ARG A 161 -7.26 3.71 3.45
N GLY A 162 -7.17 2.57 2.78
CA GLY A 162 -5.94 1.79 2.73
C GLY A 162 -5.93 0.74 1.65
N ALA A 163 -4.85 -0.01 1.59
CA ALA A 163 -4.67 -1.13 0.69
C ALA A 163 -4.62 -2.46 1.45
N ALA A 164 -5.27 -3.45 0.92
CA ALA A 164 -5.04 -4.85 1.21
C ALA A 164 -4.09 -5.37 0.14
N TYR A 165 -2.88 -5.70 0.51
CA TYR A 165 -1.91 -6.22 -0.46
C TYR A 165 -2.13 -7.70 -0.69
N VAL A 166 -2.01 -8.09 -1.95
CA VAL A 166 -2.12 -9.47 -2.43
C VAL A 166 -0.90 -9.85 -3.26
N SER A 167 -0.71 -11.14 -3.49
CA SER A 167 0.43 -11.65 -4.29
C SER A 167 0.26 -11.36 -5.78
N GLU A 168 1.37 -11.43 -6.51
CA GLU A 168 1.39 -11.41 -7.98
C GLU A 168 0.56 -12.56 -8.57
N LEU A 169 0.58 -13.73 -7.93
CA LEU A 169 -0.22 -14.88 -8.35
C LEU A 169 -1.71 -14.60 -8.30
N PHE A 170 -2.17 -13.88 -7.27
CA PHE A 170 -3.56 -13.43 -7.18
C PHE A 170 -3.87 -12.43 -8.30
N ALA A 171 -3.01 -11.41 -8.47
CA ALA A 171 -3.20 -10.36 -9.49
C ALA A 171 -3.30 -10.96 -10.91
N THR A 172 -2.37 -11.82 -11.28
CA THR A 172 -2.36 -12.50 -12.59
C THR A 172 -3.64 -13.30 -12.83
N GLN A 173 -4.15 -13.97 -11.80
CA GLN A 173 -5.34 -14.80 -11.93
C GLN A 173 -6.63 -13.98 -12.13
N THR A 174 -6.67 -12.73 -11.74
CA THR A 174 -7.86 -11.86 -11.98
C THR A 174 -8.16 -11.70 -13.46
N GLY A 175 -7.14 -11.82 -14.33
CA GLY A 175 -7.25 -11.61 -15.76
C GLY A 175 -7.57 -10.16 -16.15
N LEU A 176 -7.43 -9.22 -15.23
CA LEU A 176 -7.64 -7.81 -15.49
C LEU A 176 -6.53 -7.28 -16.42
N PRO A 177 -6.86 -6.50 -17.46
CA PRO A 177 -5.86 -5.94 -18.36
C PRO A 177 -4.91 -5.01 -17.59
N PHE A 178 -3.60 -5.13 -17.86
CA PHE A 178 -2.56 -4.35 -17.19
C PHE A 178 -2.82 -2.84 -17.26
N ASP A 179 -3.11 -2.32 -18.43
CA ASP A 179 -3.38 -0.91 -18.72
C ASP A 179 -4.62 -0.35 -18.00
N SER A 180 -5.57 -1.20 -17.63
CA SER A 180 -6.79 -0.79 -16.94
C SER A 180 -6.63 -0.62 -15.43
N VAL A 181 -5.63 -1.27 -14.83
CA VAL A 181 -5.46 -1.34 -13.36
C VAL A 181 -4.12 -0.81 -12.88
N SER A 182 -3.14 -0.63 -13.78
CA SER A 182 -1.77 -0.28 -13.42
C SER A 182 -1.53 1.22 -13.30
N THR A 183 -0.68 1.56 -12.34
CA THR A 183 -0.13 2.89 -12.12
C THR A 183 1.37 2.75 -11.90
N ALA A 184 2.18 3.48 -12.70
CA ALA A 184 3.59 3.63 -12.41
C ALA A 184 3.79 4.70 -11.35
N MET A 185 4.65 4.40 -10.39
CA MET A 185 5.05 5.27 -9.28
C MET A 185 6.53 5.60 -9.48
N ILE A 186 6.86 6.90 -9.53
CA ILE A 186 8.18 7.44 -9.89
C ILE A 186 8.66 8.36 -8.80
#